data_cf0cad5067ea06629cad9ec2b68957ef
#
_entry.id   cf0cad5067ea06629cad9ec2b68957ef
#
_cell.length_a   1.000
_cell.length_b   1.000
_cell.length_c   1.000
_cell.angle_alpha   90.00
_cell.angle_beta   90.00
_cell.angle_gamma   90.00
#
_symmetry.space_group_name_H-M   'P 1'
#
loop_
_entity.id
_entity.type
_entity.pdbx_description
1 polymer ?
#
loop_
_entity_poly.entity_id
_entity_poly.type
_entity_poly.pdbx_seq_one_letter_code
_entity_poly.pdbx_strand_id
1 'polypeptide(L)'
;EASGDLHIDGHHTIEDAAVFPMVRKHDPSLNSVVDRLEEDHLIVHHITERIVAAADLMAVDPSDEHRYEVAQGLLALEEHLLSHLAFEEQSLGPLLSTWDSWPQE
;
A
#
# COMPACT_ATOMS: atom_id res chain seq x y z
N GLU A 1 12.80 15.13 -0.36
CA GLU A 1 11.51 15.03 0.28
C GLU A 1 10.95 13.63 0.19
N ALA A 2 10.75 13.03 1.32
CA ALA A 2 10.31 11.65 1.40
C ALA A 2 8.79 11.52 1.38
N SER A 3 8.11 12.50 0.82
CA SER A 3 6.67 12.57 0.91
C SER A 3 5.95 11.41 0.24
N GLY A 4 6.57 10.79 -0.78
CA GLY A 4 5.94 9.67 -1.46
C GLY A 4 5.72 8.48 -0.53
N ASP A 5 6.77 8.08 0.18
CA ASP A 5 6.69 6.95 1.10
C ASP A 5 5.77 7.26 2.28
N LEU A 6 5.89 8.46 2.85
CA LEU A 6 5.03 8.87 3.94
C LEU A 6 3.57 8.92 3.51
N HIS A 7 3.34 9.32 2.27
CA HIS A 7 2.00 9.41 1.73
C HIS A 7 1.34 8.04 1.65
N ILE A 8 2.08 7.05 1.13
CA ILE A 8 1.58 5.68 1.03
C ILE A 8 1.30 5.11 2.40
N ASP A 9 2.25 5.27 3.33
CA ASP A 9 2.09 4.75 4.68
C ASP A 9 0.91 5.40 5.40
N GLY A 10 0.73 6.72 5.21
CA GLY A 10 -0.40 7.42 5.81
C GLY A 10 -1.73 6.92 5.29
N HIS A 11 -1.81 6.71 3.98
CA HIS A 11 -3.02 6.18 3.36
C HIS A 11 -3.37 4.80 3.91
N HIS A 12 -2.39 3.90 3.97
CA HIS A 12 -2.61 2.56 4.48
C HIS A 12 -2.97 2.57 5.96
N THR A 13 -2.37 3.47 6.73
CA THR A 13 -2.69 3.60 8.15
C THR A 13 -4.15 4.00 8.34
N ILE A 14 -4.64 4.94 7.54
CA ILE A 14 -6.04 5.36 7.61
C ILE A 14 -6.96 4.22 7.24
N GLU A 15 -6.63 3.48 6.18
CA GLU A 15 -7.44 2.34 5.77
C GLU A 15 -7.49 1.28 6.88
N ASP A 16 -6.33 0.94 7.45
CA ASP A 16 -6.28 -0.08 8.49
C ASP A 16 -6.97 0.36 9.77
N ALA A 17 -6.85 1.62 10.14
CA ALA A 17 -7.35 2.11 11.42
C ALA A 17 -8.83 2.51 11.37
N ALA A 18 -9.32 2.93 10.22
CA ALA A 18 -10.66 3.50 10.13
C ALA A 18 -11.52 2.86 9.05
N VAL A 19 -11.04 2.82 7.81
CA VAL A 19 -11.87 2.40 6.68
C VAL A 19 -12.20 0.91 6.78
N PHE A 20 -11.20 0.07 6.99
CA PHE A 20 -11.43 -1.37 7.02
C PHE A 20 -12.29 -1.81 8.19
N PRO A 21 -12.11 -1.29 9.41
CA PRO A 21 -13.05 -1.61 10.50
C PRO A 21 -14.48 -1.20 10.17
N MET A 22 -14.67 -0.06 9.50
CA MET A 22 -16.00 0.37 9.11
C MET A 22 -16.62 -0.57 8.08
N VAL A 23 -15.81 -1.02 7.10
CA VAL A 23 -16.27 -1.96 6.09
C VAL A 23 -16.72 -3.27 6.76
N ARG A 24 -15.91 -3.78 7.68
CA ARG A 24 -16.23 -5.03 8.38
C ARG A 24 -17.54 -4.90 9.15
N LYS A 25 -17.76 -3.73 9.74
CA LYS A 25 -18.97 -3.50 10.53
C LYS A 25 -20.20 -3.40 9.64
N HIS A 26 -20.07 -2.71 8.51
CA HIS A 26 -21.18 -2.53 7.59
C HIS A 26 -21.55 -3.80 6.84
N ASP A 27 -20.54 -4.55 6.44
CA ASP A 27 -20.77 -5.74 5.60
C ASP A 27 -19.76 -6.83 5.96
N PRO A 28 -20.09 -7.65 6.97
CA PRO A 28 -19.19 -8.72 7.39
C PRO A 28 -18.84 -9.71 6.28
N SER A 29 -19.64 -9.76 5.21
CA SER A 29 -19.33 -10.67 4.12
C SER A 29 -18.06 -10.24 3.38
N LEU A 30 -17.59 -9.02 3.61
CA LEU A 30 -16.36 -8.52 3.00
C LEU A 30 -15.13 -8.74 3.87
N ASN A 31 -15.26 -9.46 5.00
CA ASN A 31 -14.13 -9.66 5.88
C ASN A 31 -12.93 -10.30 5.17
N SER A 32 -13.16 -11.27 4.29
CA SER A 32 -12.06 -11.91 3.57
C SER A 32 -11.39 -10.94 2.59
N VAL A 33 -12.16 -10.03 2.01
CA VAL A 33 -11.60 -9.00 1.14
C VAL A 33 -10.72 -8.06 1.95
N VAL A 34 -11.21 -7.63 3.10
CA VAL A 34 -10.44 -6.72 3.96
C VAL A 34 -9.16 -7.40 4.45
N ASP A 35 -9.25 -8.69 4.82
CA ASP A 35 -8.07 -9.45 5.23
C ASP A 35 -7.00 -9.43 4.14
N ARG A 36 -7.40 -9.62 2.89
CA ARG A 36 -6.48 -9.60 1.77
C ARG A 36 -5.87 -8.20 1.56
N LEU A 37 -6.69 -7.17 1.71
CA LEU A 37 -6.19 -5.80 1.55
C LEU A 37 -5.18 -5.45 2.64
N GLU A 38 -5.44 -5.87 3.87
CA GLU A 38 -4.50 -5.64 4.97
C GLU A 38 -3.19 -6.40 4.73
N GLU A 39 -3.28 -7.61 4.21
CA GLU A 39 -2.09 -8.39 3.88
C GLU A 39 -1.29 -7.72 2.78
N ASP A 40 -1.97 -7.18 1.77
CA ASP A 40 -1.31 -6.44 0.69
C ASP A 40 -0.55 -5.23 1.24
N HIS A 41 -1.11 -4.55 2.25
CA HIS A 41 -0.43 -3.42 2.86
C HIS A 41 0.89 -3.84 3.50
N LEU A 42 0.91 -5.01 4.12
CA LEU A 42 2.15 -5.55 4.70
C LEU A 42 3.18 -5.84 3.61
N ILE A 43 2.72 -6.39 2.48
CA ILE A 43 3.62 -6.67 1.36
C ILE A 43 4.23 -5.38 0.82
N VAL A 44 3.40 -4.35 0.64
CA VAL A 44 3.89 -3.04 0.18
C VAL A 44 4.92 -2.49 1.16
N HIS A 45 4.66 -2.61 2.46
CA HIS A 45 5.59 -2.14 3.47
C HIS A 45 6.95 -2.84 3.35
N HIS A 46 6.94 -4.16 3.17
CA HIS A 46 8.18 -4.93 3.02
C HIS A 46 8.94 -4.53 1.75
N ILE A 47 8.22 -4.33 0.65
CA ILE A 47 8.86 -3.89 -0.59
C ILE A 47 9.51 -2.53 -0.38
N THR A 48 8.80 -1.61 0.26
CA THR A 48 9.31 -0.27 0.54
C THR A 48 10.57 -0.33 1.40
N GLU A 49 10.57 -1.18 2.43
CA GLU A 49 11.75 -1.34 3.27
C GLU A 49 12.96 -1.83 2.48
N ARG A 50 12.72 -2.76 1.55
CA ARG A 50 13.81 -3.27 0.70
C ARG A 50 14.35 -2.18 -0.21
N ILE A 51 13.49 -1.33 -0.75
CA ILE A 51 13.92 -0.22 -1.60
C ILE A 51 14.78 0.76 -0.79
N VAL A 52 14.34 1.09 0.41
CA VAL A 52 15.10 2.01 1.27
C VAL A 52 16.47 1.44 1.60
N ALA A 53 16.53 0.15 1.94
CA ALA A 53 17.80 -0.49 2.24
C ALA A 53 18.73 -0.49 1.04
N ALA A 54 18.19 -0.77 -0.15
CA ALA A 54 19.00 -0.76 -1.37
C ALA A 54 19.47 0.66 -1.70
N ALA A 55 18.62 1.65 -1.48
CA ALA A 55 18.98 3.04 -1.73
C ALA A 55 20.09 3.49 -0.78
N ASP A 56 20.02 3.06 0.47
CA ASP A 56 21.06 3.40 1.45
C ASP A 56 22.40 2.80 1.02
N LEU A 57 22.41 1.57 0.55
CA LEU A 57 23.62 0.93 0.04
C LEU A 57 24.14 1.67 -1.18
N MET A 58 23.25 2.09 -2.07
CA MET A 58 23.64 2.82 -3.28
C MET A 58 24.26 4.16 -2.93
N ALA A 59 23.81 4.80 -1.87
CA ALA A 59 24.37 6.08 -1.45
C ALA A 59 25.81 5.94 -0.98
N VAL A 60 26.14 4.79 -0.35
CA VAL A 60 27.50 4.51 0.12
C VAL A 60 28.36 3.95 -1.01
N ASP A 61 27.79 3.12 -1.85
CA ASP A 61 28.50 2.44 -2.93
C ASP A 61 27.63 2.45 -4.18
N PRO A 62 27.74 3.48 -5.02
CA PRO A 62 26.85 3.64 -6.21
C PRO A 62 27.27 2.71 -7.34
N SER A 63 27.22 1.41 -7.11
CA SER A 63 27.54 0.41 -8.11
C SER A 63 26.32 0.11 -8.98
N ASP A 64 26.55 -0.50 -10.13
CA ASP A 64 25.45 -0.92 -11.01
C ASP A 64 24.55 -1.92 -10.33
N GLU A 65 25.14 -2.79 -9.50
CA GLU A 65 24.38 -3.79 -8.77
C GLU A 65 23.37 -3.13 -7.84
N HIS A 66 23.80 -2.12 -7.09
CA HIS A 66 22.88 -1.43 -6.17
C HIS A 66 21.82 -0.63 -6.92
N ARG A 67 22.18 -0.03 -8.05
CA ARG A 67 21.20 0.68 -8.88
C ARG A 67 20.15 -0.30 -9.42
N TYR A 68 20.59 -1.47 -9.83
CA TYR A 68 19.69 -2.49 -10.34
C TYR A 68 18.70 -2.92 -9.25
N GLU A 69 19.19 -3.13 -8.03
CA GLU A 69 18.33 -3.50 -6.91
C GLU A 69 17.26 -2.47 -6.62
N VAL A 70 17.64 -1.19 -6.64
CA VAL A 70 16.67 -0.11 -6.44
C VAL A 70 15.63 -0.12 -7.55
N ALA A 71 16.08 -0.24 -8.80
CA ALA A 71 15.18 -0.24 -9.95
C ALA A 71 14.21 -1.41 -9.89
N GLN A 72 14.68 -2.59 -9.55
CA GLN A 72 13.83 -3.77 -9.45
C GLN A 72 12.80 -3.61 -8.33
N GLY A 73 13.23 -3.04 -7.20
CA GLY A 73 12.31 -2.78 -6.10
C GLY A 73 11.21 -1.82 -6.50
N LEU A 74 11.57 -0.75 -7.21
CA LEU A 74 10.58 0.23 -7.65
C LEU A 74 9.58 -0.37 -8.64
N LEU A 75 10.06 -1.22 -9.56
CA LEU A 75 9.17 -1.91 -10.49
C LEU A 75 8.23 -2.85 -9.77
N ALA A 76 8.73 -3.58 -8.79
CA ALA A 76 7.91 -4.49 -8.00
C ALA A 76 6.84 -3.72 -7.22
N LEU A 77 7.22 -2.57 -6.66
CA LEU A 77 6.29 -1.74 -5.92
C LEU A 77 5.18 -1.22 -6.81
N GLU A 78 5.56 -0.71 -7.99
CA GLU A 78 4.58 -0.18 -8.93
C GLU A 78 3.58 -1.26 -9.34
N GLU A 79 4.08 -2.43 -9.70
CA GLU A 79 3.24 -3.52 -10.15
C GLU A 79 2.28 -3.96 -9.06
N HIS A 80 2.80 -4.08 -7.83
CA HIS A 80 1.96 -4.51 -6.71
C HIS A 80 0.92 -3.45 -6.36
N LEU A 81 1.29 -2.17 -6.36
CA LEU A 81 0.35 -1.10 -6.06
C LEU A 81 -0.77 -1.01 -7.06
N LEU A 82 -0.46 -1.15 -8.36
CA LEU A 82 -1.49 -1.10 -9.39
C LEU A 82 -2.47 -2.25 -9.22
N SER A 83 -1.95 -3.44 -8.94
CA SER A 83 -2.79 -4.61 -8.72
C SER A 83 -3.67 -4.44 -7.47
N HIS A 84 -3.08 -3.92 -6.40
CA HIS A 84 -3.79 -3.70 -5.15
C HIS A 84 -4.91 -2.67 -5.32
N LEU A 85 -4.61 -1.56 -5.99
CA LEU A 85 -5.61 -0.52 -6.20
C LEU A 85 -6.76 -1.01 -7.07
N ALA A 86 -6.45 -1.80 -8.09
CA ALA A 86 -7.49 -2.37 -8.94
C ALA A 86 -8.39 -3.31 -8.14
N PHE A 87 -7.80 -4.15 -7.30
CA PHE A 87 -8.56 -5.07 -6.47
C PHE A 87 -9.43 -4.31 -5.46
N GLU A 88 -8.87 -3.28 -4.82
CA GLU A 88 -9.59 -2.49 -3.85
C GLU A 88 -10.78 -1.78 -4.49
N GLU A 89 -10.56 -1.17 -5.63
CA GLU A 89 -11.61 -0.47 -6.33
C GLU A 89 -12.73 -1.42 -6.74
N GLN A 90 -12.35 -2.58 -7.26
CA GLN A 90 -13.30 -3.59 -7.70
C GLN A 90 -14.13 -4.14 -6.55
N SER A 91 -13.48 -4.35 -5.39
CA SER A 91 -14.10 -5.01 -4.26
C SER A 91 -14.86 -4.06 -3.35
N LEU A 92 -14.32 -2.87 -3.11
CA LEU A 92 -14.88 -1.91 -2.15
C LEU A 92 -15.47 -0.67 -2.79
N GLY A 93 -15.13 -0.39 -4.06
CA GLY A 93 -15.60 0.82 -4.72
C GLY A 93 -17.11 0.98 -4.67
N PRO A 94 -17.89 -0.06 -5.02
CA PRO A 94 -19.35 0.08 -4.98
C PRO A 94 -19.89 0.41 -3.59
N LEU A 95 -19.31 -0.16 -2.55
CA LEU A 95 -19.73 0.15 -1.18
C LEU A 95 -19.32 1.56 -0.79
N LEU A 96 -18.07 1.91 -1.06
CA LEU A 96 -17.55 3.20 -0.63
C LEU A 96 -18.21 4.36 -1.36
N SER A 97 -18.63 4.15 -2.60
CA SER A 97 -19.28 5.21 -3.37
C SER A 97 -20.66 5.56 -2.83
N THR A 98 -21.24 4.72 -1.97
CA THR A 98 -22.54 5.00 -1.37
C THR A 98 -22.44 5.70 -0.04
N TRP A 99 -21.22 5.90 0.48
CA TRP A 99 -21.04 6.56 1.79
C TRP A 99 -21.13 8.07 1.63
N ASP A 100 -21.89 8.70 2.51
CA ASP A 100 -22.06 10.15 2.47
C ASP A 100 -20.82 10.87 2.98
N SER A 101 -20.04 10.24 3.83
CA SER A 101 -18.85 10.86 4.36
C SER A 101 -17.79 9.81 4.61
N TRP A 102 -16.55 10.23 4.48
CA TRP A 102 -15.38 9.40 4.68
C TRP A 102 -14.74 9.70 6.01
N PRO A 103 -14.03 8.72 6.60
CA PRO A 103 -13.19 9.03 7.75
C PRO A 103 -12.18 10.10 7.36
N GLN A 104 -12.06 11.11 8.21
CA GLN A 104 -11.13 12.21 7.96
C GLN A 104 -9.87 12.01 8.77
N GLU A 105 -8.77 12.50 8.22
CA GLU A 105 -7.49 12.39 8.89
C GLU A 105 -7.38 13.33 10.06
#